data_df7147a5bbcc7004c04d8f2d7b248840
#
_entry.id   df7147a5bbcc7004c04d8f2d7b248840
#
_cell.length_a   1.000
_cell.length_b   1.000
_cell.length_c   1.000
_cell.angle_alpha   90.00
_cell.angle_beta   90.00
_cell.angle_gamma   90.00
#
_symmetry.space_group_name_H-M   'P 1'
#
loop_
_entity.id
_entity.type
_entity.pdbx_description
1 polymer ?
#
loop_
_entity_poly.entity_id
_entity_poly.type
_entity_poly.pdbx_seq_one_letter_code
_entity_poly.pdbx_strand_id
1 'polypeptide(L)'
;MYQIIVNPTSSSGKGMEAWKEIKTILNRRNVAYEVHMLQNAGEATQVVWGLTADGNEVNILVVGGDGTLNEVLNGIWDFDHTKVSCIQTGSGNDFARNMHLEKNVERAIMHLLEQPEEIALDYGEVTVRVDGTGDTRVDGRQRGVGDAYMDGRQRGVGDARMDSRQRGVDGDDMDACRDSAVRKKRFLISSGVGYDANICEEVSRSRLKAVLNKMHLGKLVYVLIGVKQIFAKKTVRAKLYLDDAPVMKLPELFFVVGMNHMYEGGGIPFCPNADPTDGRLDVCLVKGMSRLKLLLAVMLVYFKKHLLFKDITNHRCKKMRLVTETPQWIHMDGETPYKVREIIWESKGKLRFVR
;
A
#
# COMPACT_ATOMS: atom_id res chain seq x y z
N MET A 1 -15.70 -8.40 21.72
CA MET A 1 -16.63 -7.70 20.79
C MET A 1 -15.86 -7.39 19.51
N TYR A 2 -16.46 -7.62 18.32
CA TYR A 2 -15.84 -7.26 17.05
C TYR A 2 -16.26 -5.85 16.60
N GLN A 3 -15.30 -5.08 16.09
CA GLN A 3 -15.53 -3.86 15.32
C GLN A 3 -15.49 -4.20 13.84
N ILE A 4 -16.61 -4.14 13.13
CA ILE A 4 -16.73 -4.63 11.75
C ILE A 4 -16.74 -3.46 10.78
N ILE A 5 -15.69 -3.36 9.98
CA ILE A 5 -15.53 -2.32 8.95
C ILE A 5 -16.01 -2.89 7.62
N VAL A 6 -17.11 -2.37 7.10
CA VAL A 6 -17.73 -2.88 5.87
C VAL A 6 -17.63 -1.88 4.74
N ASN A 7 -17.02 -2.29 3.62
CA ASN A 7 -17.11 -1.56 2.36
C ASN A 7 -18.22 -2.16 1.49
N PRO A 8 -19.44 -1.60 1.51
CA PRO A 8 -20.60 -2.20 0.85
C PRO A 8 -20.48 -2.22 -0.66
N THR A 9 -19.68 -1.29 -1.25
CA THR A 9 -19.52 -1.13 -2.69
C THR A 9 -18.37 -1.95 -3.27
N SER A 10 -17.60 -2.64 -2.43
CA SER A 10 -16.47 -3.46 -2.91
C SER A 10 -16.94 -4.48 -3.95
N SER A 11 -16.20 -4.60 -5.07
CA SER A 11 -16.51 -5.48 -6.20
C SER A 11 -17.98 -5.43 -6.65
N SER A 12 -18.52 -4.22 -6.83
CA SER A 12 -19.89 -4.01 -7.33
C SER A 12 -20.98 -4.56 -6.41
N GLY A 13 -20.81 -4.45 -5.09
CA GLY A 13 -21.81 -4.81 -4.10
C GLY A 13 -21.57 -6.12 -3.34
N LYS A 14 -20.52 -6.88 -3.69
CA LYS A 14 -20.18 -8.13 -2.97
C LYS A 14 -19.88 -7.90 -1.48
N GLY A 15 -19.37 -6.72 -1.10
CA GLY A 15 -19.18 -6.38 0.31
C GLY A 15 -20.48 -6.36 1.10
N MET A 16 -21.56 -5.81 0.53
CA MET A 16 -22.87 -5.80 1.17
C MET A 16 -23.48 -7.22 1.24
N GLU A 17 -23.29 -8.04 0.20
CA GLU A 17 -23.75 -9.43 0.19
C GLU A 17 -23.05 -10.23 1.30
N ALA A 18 -21.74 -10.16 1.36
CA ALA A 18 -20.93 -10.81 2.40
C ALA A 18 -21.34 -10.35 3.81
N TRP A 19 -21.55 -9.04 4.00
CA TRP A 19 -22.00 -8.51 5.28
C TRP A 19 -23.34 -9.10 5.73
N LYS A 20 -24.32 -9.23 4.84
CA LYS A 20 -25.63 -9.82 5.19
C LYS A 20 -25.48 -11.26 5.68
N GLU A 21 -24.62 -12.04 5.05
CA GLU A 21 -24.33 -13.42 5.44
C GLU A 21 -23.62 -13.47 6.80
N ILE A 22 -22.55 -12.67 6.98
CA ILE A 22 -21.81 -12.55 8.24
C ILE A 22 -22.72 -12.17 9.39
N LYS A 23 -23.55 -11.11 9.21
CA LYS A 23 -24.51 -10.66 10.20
C LYS A 23 -25.44 -11.76 10.68
N THR A 24 -25.94 -12.58 9.75
CA THR A 24 -26.82 -13.70 10.08
C THR A 24 -26.13 -14.74 10.96
N ILE A 25 -24.85 -15.05 10.65
CA ILE A 25 -24.06 -16.02 11.41
C ILE A 25 -23.74 -15.48 12.81
N LEU A 26 -23.27 -14.24 12.92
CA LEU A 26 -22.91 -13.60 14.19
C LEU A 26 -24.13 -13.54 15.13
N ASN A 27 -25.31 -13.16 14.62
CA ASN A 27 -26.54 -13.12 15.39
C ASN A 27 -26.95 -14.53 15.87
N ARG A 28 -26.86 -15.55 15.01
CA ARG A 28 -27.17 -16.95 15.37
C ARG A 28 -26.23 -17.48 16.46
N ARG A 29 -24.98 -17.03 16.46
CA ARG A 29 -23.95 -17.44 17.41
C ARG A 29 -23.86 -16.53 18.65
N ASN A 30 -24.75 -15.51 18.78
CA ASN A 30 -24.76 -14.52 19.87
C ASN A 30 -23.39 -13.83 20.06
N VAL A 31 -22.65 -13.59 18.95
CA VAL A 31 -21.37 -12.85 18.97
C VAL A 31 -21.64 -11.35 19.02
N ALA A 32 -21.05 -10.65 20.00
CA ALA A 32 -21.19 -9.20 20.11
C ALA A 32 -20.32 -8.47 19.07
N TYR A 33 -20.92 -7.53 18.34
CA TYR A 33 -20.25 -6.72 17.33
C TYR A 33 -20.86 -5.32 17.23
N GLU A 34 -20.07 -4.40 16.69
CA GLU A 34 -20.47 -3.09 16.21
C GLU A 34 -20.08 -2.95 14.74
N VAL A 35 -20.93 -2.31 13.91
CA VAL A 35 -20.69 -2.23 12.46
C VAL A 35 -20.51 -0.78 12.02
N HIS A 36 -19.47 -0.55 11.19
CA HIS A 36 -19.13 0.71 10.56
C HIS A 36 -19.24 0.55 9.04
N MET A 37 -20.33 1.10 8.47
CA MET A 37 -20.59 1.05 7.03
C MET A 37 -19.91 2.22 6.34
N LEU A 38 -18.90 1.92 5.51
CA LEU A 38 -18.15 2.94 4.78
C LEU A 38 -18.97 3.51 3.62
N GLN A 39 -18.97 4.83 3.50
CA GLN A 39 -19.61 5.56 2.41
C GLN A 39 -18.58 6.14 1.43
N ASN A 40 -17.40 6.52 1.96
CA ASN A 40 -16.38 7.21 1.20
C ASN A 40 -15.00 6.54 1.37
N ALA A 41 -14.12 6.75 0.38
CA ALA A 41 -12.72 6.38 0.48
C ALA A 41 -12.03 7.20 1.60
N GLY A 42 -11.13 6.55 2.37
CA GLY A 42 -10.41 7.15 3.50
C GLY A 42 -11.19 7.12 4.82
N GLU A 43 -12.47 6.77 4.81
CA GLU A 43 -13.30 6.74 6.02
C GLU A 43 -12.88 5.64 7.00
N ALA A 44 -12.44 4.48 6.48
CA ALA A 44 -11.95 3.40 7.32
C ALA A 44 -10.74 3.83 8.18
N THR A 45 -9.85 4.66 7.64
CA THR A 45 -8.71 5.20 8.40
C THR A 45 -9.16 6.02 9.60
N GLN A 46 -10.18 6.86 9.44
CA GLN A 46 -10.70 7.71 10.52
C GLN A 46 -11.41 6.89 11.60
N VAL A 47 -12.26 5.96 11.19
CA VAL A 47 -12.98 5.07 12.09
C VAL A 47 -11.99 4.26 12.93
N VAL A 48 -11.02 3.61 12.28
CA VAL A 48 -10.05 2.75 12.96
C VAL A 48 -9.14 3.56 13.89
N TRP A 49 -8.75 4.78 13.49
CA TRP A 49 -7.99 5.66 14.38
C TRP A 49 -8.77 5.95 15.67
N GLY A 50 -10.06 6.29 15.58
CA GLY A 50 -10.91 6.52 16.73
C GLY A 50 -11.07 5.30 17.64
N LEU A 51 -11.13 4.10 17.05
CA LEU A 51 -11.28 2.84 17.78
C LEU A 51 -10.00 2.38 18.51
N THR A 52 -8.83 2.79 18.01
CA THR A 52 -7.53 2.28 18.50
C THR A 52 -6.70 3.31 19.25
N ALA A 53 -7.20 4.53 19.44
CA ALA A 53 -6.46 5.64 20.03
C ALA A 53 -6.37 5.59 21.57
N ASP A 54 -7.24 4.86 22.24
CA ASP A 54 -7.37 4.83 23.71
C ASP A 54 -6.57 3.67 24.38
N GLY A 55 -5.87 2.83 23.57
CA GLY A 55 -5.03 1.74 24.07
C GLY A 55 -5.79 0.50 24.55
N ASN A 56 -7.11 0.40 24.30
CA ASN A 56 -7.89 -0.79 24.61
C ASN A 56 -7.70 -1.89 23.57
N GLU A 57 -7.92 -3.15 23.96
CA GLU A 57 -7.95 -4.29 23.05
C GLU A 57 -9.09 -4.16 22.02
N VAL A 58 -8.75 -4.10 20.74
CA VAL A 58 -9.69 -3.97 19.62
C VAL A 58 -9.57 -5.13 18.65
N ASN A 59 -10.69 -5.81 18.36
CA ASN A 59 -10.75 -6.84 17.33
C ASN A 59 -11.49 -6.28 16.11
N ILE A 60 -10.77 -6.02 15.03
CA ILE A 60 -11.30 -5.46 13.79
C ILE A 60 -11.54 -6.59 12.78
N LEU A 61 -12.75 -6.69 12.25
CA LEU A 61 -13.08 -7.52 11.10
C LEU A 61 -13.33 -6.64 9.88
N VAL A 62 -12.49 -6.76 8.87
CA VAL A 62 -12.61 -6.03 7.61
C VAL A 62 -13.42 -6.84 6.61
N VAL A 63 -14.50 -6.26 6.09
CA VAL A 63 -15.28 -6.80 4.97
C VAL A 63 -15.09 -5.89 3.77
N GLY A 64 -14.08 -6.22 2.93
CA GLY A 64 -13.64 -5.32 1.87
C GLY A 64 -12.56 -5.92 0.97
N GLY A 65 -11.91 -5.12 0.17
CA GLY A 65 -10.75 -5.49 -0.65
C GLY A 65 -9.42 -5.00 -0.05
N ASP A 66 -8.33 -5.18 -0.82
CA ASP A 66 -6.97 -4.78 -0.41
C ASP A 66 -6.88 -3.29 -0.06
N GLY A 67 -7.58 -2.40 -0.79
CA GLY A 67 -7.64 -0.97 -0.49
C GLY A 67 -8.29 -0.66 0.85
N THR A 68 -9.42 -1.33 1.19
CA THR A 68 -10.06 -1.16 2.51
C THR A 68 -9.15 -1.65 3.63
N LEU A 69 -8.45 -2.77 3.42
CA LEU A 69 -7.48 -3.29 4.38
C LEU A 69 -6.28 -2.34 4.56
N ASN A 70 -5.81 -1.70 3.48
CA ASN A 70 -4.77 -0.67 3.55
C ASN A 70 -5.24 0.58 4.32
N GLU A 71 -6.49 1.03 4.13
CA GLU A 71 -7.05 2.14 4.91
C GLU A 71 -7.11 1.78 6.41
N VAL A 72 -7.54 0.56 6.75
CA VAL A 72 -7.54 0.06 8.14
C VAL A 72 -6.14 0.07 8.72
N LEU A 73 -5.13 -0.49 8.01
CA LEU A 73 -3.73 -0.48 8.45
C LEU A 73 -3.23 0.93 8.76
N ASN A 74 -3.57 1.90 7.91
CA ASN A 74 -3.16 3.30 8.08
C ASN A 74 -3.91 4.01 9.22
N GLY A 75 -5.08 3.52 9.64
CA GLY A 75 -5.85 4.01 10.77
C GLY A 75 -5.38 3.50 12.13
N ILE A 76 -4.68 2.35 12.19
CA ILE A 76 -4.27 1.77 13.47
C ILE A 76 -3.29 2.70 14.18
N TRP A 77 -3.66 3.08 15.42
CA TRP A 77 -2.81 3.85 16.32
C TRP A 77 -1.94 2.94 17.17
N ASP A 78 -2.55 1.93 17.77
CA ASP A 78 -1.91 0.98 18.69
C ASP A 78 -1.96 -0.43 18.08
N PHE A 79 -0.80 -0.88 17.56
CA PHE A 79 -0.64 -2.20 16.95
C PHE A 79 -0.57 -3.33 17.98
N ASP A 80 -0.15 -3.04 19.20
CA ASP A 80 0.03 -4.04 20.24
C ASP A 80 -1.32 -4.52 20.78
N HIS A 81 -2.33 -3.62 20.81
CA HIS A 81 -3.68 -3.92 21.29
C HIS A 81 -4.72 -4.09 20.18
N THR A 82 -4.31 -4.07 18.90
CA THR A 82 -5.24 -4.20 17.78
C THR A 82 -5.02 -5.52 17.02
N LYS A 83 -6.08 -6.32 16.92
CA LYS A 83 -6.13 -7.52 16.07
C LYS A 83 -6.98 -7.22 14.85
N VAL A 84 -6.48 -7.64 13.68
CA VAL A 84 -7.19 -7.47 12.40
C VAL A 84 -7.46 -8.83 11.78
N SER A 85 -8.66 -9.03 11.31
CA SER A 85 -9.07 -10.14 10.45
C SER A 85 -9.76 -9.58 9.21
N CYS A 86 -9.84 -10.36 8.13
CA CYS A 86 -10.51 -9.88 6.94
C CYS A 86 -11.26 -10.98 6.19
N ILE A 87 -12.42 -10.59 5.64
CA ILE A 87 -13.17 -11.34 4.64
C ILE A 87 -13.10 -10.54 3.35
N GLN A 88 -12.36 -11.07 2.40
CA GLN A 88 -12.01 -10.34 1.19
C GLN A 88 -13.11 -10.42 0.13
N THR A 89 -13.63 -9.26 -0.22
CA THR A 89 -14.66 -9.10 -1.25
C THR A 89 -14.21 -8.28 -2.46
N GLY A 90 -12.93 -7.92 -2.50
CA GLY A 90 -12.30 -7.14 -3.57
C GLY A 90 -12.11 -7.90 -4.87
N SER A 91 -11.63 -7.20 -5.92
CA SER A 91 -11.37 -7.81 -7.24
C SER A 91 -9.97 -8.43 -7.36
N GLY A 92 -8.96 -7.88 -6.70
CA GLY A 92 -7.57 -8.36 -6.70
C GLY A 92 -7.39 -9.47 -5.67
N ASN A 93 -7.67 -9.12 -4.43
CA ASN A 93 -7.54 -9.98 -3.26
C ASN A 93 -6.14 -10.62 -3.17
N ASP A 94 -5.10 -9.79 -3.40
CA ASP A 94 -3.72 -10.27 -3.36
C ASP A 94 -3.31 -10.64 -1.94
N PHE A 95 -3.77 -9.90 -0.94
CA PHE A 95 -3.57 -10.26 0.45
C PHE A 95 -4.19 -11.63 0.80
N ALA A 96 -5.47 -11.85 0.45
CA ALA A 96 -6.13 -13.14 0.71
C ALA A 96 -5.44 -14.30 -0.01
N ARG A 97 -4.94 -14.08 -1.23
CA ARG A 97 -4.16 -15.07 -1.97
C ARG A 97 -2.85 -15.41 -1.26
N ASN A 98 -2.12 -14.40 -0.79
CA ASN A 98 -0.87 -14.57 -0.06
C ASN A 98 -1.09 -15.33 1.27
N MET A 99 -2.16 -15.01 1.96
CA MET A 99 -2.49 -15.60 3.27
C MET A 99 -3.31 -16.89 3.17
N HIS A 100 -3.60 -17.36 1.95
CA HIS A 100 -4.43 -18.54 1.69
C HIS A 100 -5.80 -18.52 2.40
N LEU A 101 -6.42 -17.33 2.47
CA LEU A 101 -7.69 -17.17 3.17
C LEU A 101 -8.82 -17.89 2.46
N GLU A 102 -9.78 -18.41 3.25
CA GLU A 102 -10.98 -19.04 2.74
C GLU A 102 -11.83 -18.04 1.93
N LYS A 103 -12.29 -18.46 0.76
CA LYS A 103 -13.07 -17.62 -0.16
C LYS A 103 -14.57 -17.64 0.12
N ASN A 104 -15.05 -18.73 0.70
CA ASN A 104 -16.45 -18.85 1.10
C ASN A 104 -16.66 -18.07 2.40
N VAL A 105 -17.59 -17.13 2.40
CA VAL A 105 -17.83 -16.21 3.52
C VAL A 105 -18.23 -16.96 4.79
N GLU A 106 -19.15 -17.93 4.68
CA GLU A 106 -19.62 -18.71 5.82
C GLU A 106 -18.47 -19.49 6.46
N ARG A 107 -17.67 -20.19 5.65
CA ARG A 107 -16.52 -20.95 6.14
C ARG A 107 -15.46 -20.05 6.77
N ALA A 108 -15.20 -18.88 6.15
CA ALA A 108 -14.23 -17.93 6.65
C ALA A 108 -14.62 -17.39 8.03
N ILE A 109 -15.88 -16.97 8.21
CA ILE A 109 -16.35 -16.45 9.51
C ILE A 109 -16.43 -17.57 10.55
N MET A 110 -16.83 -18.79 10.16
CA MET A 110 -16.88 -19.93 11.08
C MET A 110 -15.48 -20.31 11.55
N HIS A 111 -14.50 -20.32 10.64
CA HIS A 111 -13.11 -20.59 11.00
C HIS A 111 -12.57 -19.54 11.99
N LEU A 112 -12.80 -18.25 11.70
CA LEU A 112 -12.41 -17.14 12.58
C LEU A 112 -13.03 -17.25 14.00
N LEU A 113 -14.25 -17.75 14.12
CA LEU A 113 -14.94 -17.88 15.41
C LEU A 113 -14.55 -19.14 16.18
N GLU A 114 -14.26 -20.25 15.50
CA GLU A 114 -14.08 -21.57 16.11
C GLU A 114 -12.59 -21.96 16.27
N GLN A 115 -11.75 -21.52 15.32
CA GLN A 115 -10.33 -21.92 15.26
C GLN A 115 -9.43 -20.73 14.86
N PRO A 116 -9.47 -19.59 15.57
CA PRO A 116 -8.68 -18.42 15.20
C PRO A 116 -7.18 -18.70 15.33
N GLU A 117 -6.43 -18.39 14.28
CA GLU A 117 -4.97 -18.43 14.27
C GLU A 117 -4.42 -17.01 14.19
N GLU A 118 -3.65 -16.58 15.20
CA GLU A 118 -3.02 -15.26 15.22
C GLU A 118 -1.60 -15.34 14.62
N ILE A 119 -1.32 -14.46 13.67
CA ILE A 119 -0.03 -14.35 12.97
C ILE A 119 0.46 -12.90 13.06
N ALA A 120 1.73 -12.70 13.40
CA ALA A 120 2.36 -11.38 13.39
C ALA A 120 2.92 -11.09 11.98
N LEU A 121 2.19 -10.31 11.18
CA LEU A 121 2.54 -9.96 9.80
C LEU A 121 3.33 -8.66 9.73
N ASP A 122 4.35 -8.62 8.90
CA ASP A 122 5.09 -7.41 8.61
C ASP A 122 4.25 -6.39 7.86
N TYR A 123 4.39 -5.13 8.22
CA TYR A 123 3.98 -4.02 7.38
C TYR A 123 5.15 -3.07 7.12
N GLY A 124 5.15 -2.49 5.93
CA GLY A 124 6.13 -1.49 5.55
C GLY A 124 5.60 -0.06 5.72
N GLU A 125 6.51 0.88 5.87
CA GLU A 125 6.24 2.32 5.87
C GLU A 125 7.03 2.98 4.74
N VAL A 126 6.36 3.81 3.96
CA VAL A 126 6.97 4.69 2.97
C VAL A 126 7.08 6.08 3.55
N THR A 127 8.26 6.68 3.41
CA THR A 127 8.49 8.11 3.69
C THR A 127 8.89 8.80 2.40
N VAL A 128 8.16 9.87 2.04
CA VAL A 128 8.44 10.70 0.85
C VAL A 128 8.58 12.16 1.23
N ARG A 129 9.42 12.91 0.48
CA ARG A 129 9.43 14.37 0.50
C ARG A 129 8.65 14.88 -0.70
N VAL A 130 7.62 15.64 -0.43
CA VAL A 130 6.80 16.28 -1.45
C VAL A 130 7.22 17.73 -1.55
N ASP A 131 7.93 18.09 -2.64
CA ASP A 131 8.29 19.47 -2.91
C ASP A 131 7.02 20.26 -3.22
N GLY A 132 6.87 21.46 -2.67
CA GLY A 132 5.67 22.30 -2.83
C GLY A 132 5.30 22.68 -4.28
N THR A 133 6.12 22.28 -5.26
CA THR A 133 5.87 22.42 -6.70
C THR A 133 5.51 21.10 -7.39
N GLY A 134 5.55 19.97 -6.67
CA GLY A 134 5.15 18.66 -7.20
C GLY A 134 3.65 18.63 -7.43
N ASP A 135 3.23 18.02 -8.55
CA ASP A 135 1.83 17.74 -8.91
C ASP A 135 1.20 16.81 -7.85
N THR A 136 0.92 17.34 -6.67
CA THR A 136 0.09 16.71 -5.65
C THR A 136 -1.35 16.80 -6.13
N ARG A 137 -1.67 16.15 -7.23
CA ARG A 137 -3.06 15.89 -7.60
C ARG A 137 -3.55 14.80 -6.65
N VAL A 138 -3.94 15.25 -5.48
CA VAL A 138 -5.05 14.59 -4.81
C VAL A 138 -6.20 14.70 -5.79
N ASP A 139 -6.53 13.59 -6.46
CA ASP A 139 -7.77 13.44 -7.24
C ASP A 139 -8.84 14.10 -6.36
N GLY A 140 -9.70 14.97 -6.92
CA GLY A 140 -10.61 15.88 -6.19
C GLY A 140 -11.55 15.25 -5.17
N ARG A 141 -11.23 14.08 -4.69
CA ARG A 141 -11.79 13.36 -3.56
C ARG A 141 -10.94 13.66 -2.33
N GLN A 142 -11.35 14.71 -1.61
CA GLN A 142 -11.00 15.05 -0.24
C GLN A 142 -9.56 14.72 0.20
N ARG A 143 -8.81 15.76 0.62
CA ARG A 143 -7.67 15.59 1.52
C ARG A 143 -8.13 14.68 2.65
N GLY A 144 -7.65 13.43 2.64
CA GLY A 144 -7.98 12.49 3.71
C GLY A 144 -7.51 13.10 5.03
N VAL A 145 -8.39 13.14 6.02
CA VAL A 145 -8.08 13.61 7.38
C VAL A 145 -6.86 12.88 7.96
N GLY A 146 -6.52 11.69 7.44
CA GLY A 146 -5.31 10.93 7.77
C GLY A 146 -4.00 11.68 7.53
N ASP A 147 -3.91 12.51 6.46
CA ASP A 147 -2.69 13.30 6.20
C ASP A 147 -2.48 14.41 7.23
N ALA A 148 -3.55 14.95 7.81
CA ALA A 148 -3.49 15.99 8.84
C ALA A 148 -3.14 15.42 10.22
N TYR A 149 -3.56 14.19 10.53
CA TYR A 149 -3.28 13.55 11.83
C TYR A 149 -1.85 13.05 11.97
N MET A 150 -1.20 12.65 10.89
CA MET A 150 0.22 12.24 10.94
C MET A 150 1.18 13.41 11.13
N ASP A 151 0.77 14.64 10.75
CA ASP A 151 1.58 15.87 10.93
C ASP A 151 1.51 16.40 12.38
N GLY A 152 0.48 16.06 13.15
CA GLY A 152 0.25 16.54 14.52
C GLY A 152 1.16 15.94 15.61
N ARG A 153 1.91 14.88 15.34
CA ARG A 153 2.74 14.19 16.35
C ARG A 153 4.05 14.91 16.74
N GLN A 154 4.43 15.99 16.08
CA GLN A 154 5.66 16.75 16.43
C GLN A 154 5.41 18.10 17.12
N ARG A 155 4.18 18.44 17.48
CA ARG A 155 3.91 19.62 18.29
C ARG A 155 3.54 19.23 19.72
N GLY A 156 4.51 18.69 20.44
CA GLY A 156 4.46 18.47 21.87
C GLY A 156 5.47 19.37 22.57
N VAL A 157 4.94 20.38 23.26
CA VAL A 157 5.48 21.08 24.43
C VAL A 157 6.87 21.71 24.29
N GLY A 158 6.87 23.03 24.24
CA GLY A 158 8.06 23.84 24.38
C GLY A 158 7.78 25.33 24.14
N ASP A 159 6.93 25.96 25.00
CA ASP A 159 6.87 27.43 25.13
C ASP A 159 8.23 27.94 25.60
N ALA A 160 8.93 28.63 24.73
CA ALA A 160 9.95 29.60 25.13
C ALA A 160 9.84 30.77 24.16
N ARG A 161 9.16 31.82 24.62
CA ARG A 161 9.28 33.16 24.05
C ARG A 161 10.77 33.55 24.07
N MET A 162 11.34 33.85 22.92
CA MET A 162 12.53 34.64 22.84
C MET A 162 12.38 35.76 21.81
N ASP A 163 12.67 36.91 22.36
CA ASP A 163 12.62 38.27 21.88
C ASP A 163 13.33 38.47 20.54
N SER A 164 12.62 39.13 19.62
CA SER A 164 13.15 39.58 18.34
C SER A 164 13.80 40.94 18.52
N ARG A 165 15.14 41.01 18.47
CA ARG A 165 15.86 42.23 18.01
C ARG A 165 17.26 41.91 17.54
N GLN A 166 17.53 42.35 16.29
CA GLN A 166 18.83 42.69 15.69
C GLN A 166 19.76 41.55 15.23
N ARG A 167 19.80 41.29 13.88
CA ARG A 167 21.01 41.62 13.09
C ARG A 167 20.68 41.44 11.61
N GLY A 168 20.92 42.49 10.83
CA GLY A 168 20.85 42.44 9.38
C GLY A 168 22.00 41.56 8.85
N VAL A 169 21.67 40.73 7.86
CA VAL A 169 22.58 40.09 6.93
C VAL A 169 21.90 40.11 5.57
N ASP A 170 22.70 40.51 4.58
CA ASP A 170 22.36 40.85 3.22
C ASP A 170 21.52 39.77 2.49
N GLY A 171 20.63 40.29 1.64
CA GLY A 171 19.81 39.44 0.76
C GLY A 171 20.66 38.80 -0.32
N ASP A 172 20.52 37.47 -0.48
CA ASP A 172 20.57 36.72 -1.75
C ASP A 172 20.33 35.21 -1.58
N ASP A 173 19.82 34.73 -0.43
CA ASP A 173 19.54 33.29 -0.22
C ASP A 173 18.12 33.01 0.30
N MET A 174 17.11 33.79 -0.12
CA MET A 174 15.71 33.62 0.34
C MET A 174 14.82 32.74 -0.52
N ASP A 175 15.35 31.95 -1.48
CA ASP A 175 14.55 31.11 -2.36
C ASP A 175 14.66 29.59 -2.07
N ALA A 176 15.36 29.17 -1.01
CA ALA A 176 15.63 27.74 -0.73
C ALA A 176 14.80 27.13 0.40
N CYS A 177 13.88 27.85 1.02
CA CYS A 177 12.99 27.32 2.08
C CYS A 177 11.53 27.26 1.63
N ARG A 178 11.24 26.60 0.49
CA ARG A 178 9.87 26.15 0.21
C ARG A 178 9.62 24.88 1.00
N ASP A 179 8.64 24.94 1.90
CA ASP A 179 8.15 23.88 2.77
C ASP A 179 8.05 22.52 2.06
N SER A 180 9.07 21.68 2.18
CA SER A 180 8.98 20.28 1.75
C SER A 180 8.28 19.49 2.83
N ALA A 181 7.01 19.12 2.59
CA ALA A 181 6.25 18.30 3.52
C ALA A 181 6.75 16.83 3.46
N VAL A 182 7.13 16.29 4.60
CA VAL A 182 7.40 14.84 4.74
C VAL A 182 6.07 14.14 4.91
N ARG A 183 5.80 13.13 4.10
CA ARG A 183 4.61 12.28 4.17
C ARG A 183 5.00 10.85 4.44
N LYS A 184 4.23 10.18 5.29
CA LYS A 184 4.39 8.78 5.64
C LYS A 184 3.11 8.02 5.36
N LYS A 185 3.22 6.83 4.79
CA LYS A 185 2.08 5.93 4.56
C LYS A 185 2.54 4.48 4.70
N ARG A 186 1.70 3.66 5.32
CA ARG A 186 1.95 2.23 5.51
C ARG A 186 1.42 1.43 4.34
N PHE A 187 2.06 0.29 4.07
CA PHE A 187 1.61 -0.70 3.10
C PHE A 187 1.73 -2.11 3.68
N LEU A 188 0.82 -2.98 3.30
CA LEU A 188 0.77 -4.36 3.78
C LEU A 188 1.36 -5.33 2.76
N ILE A 189 1.07 -5.12 1.47
CA ILE A 189 1.45 -6.05 0.39
C ILE A 189 2.75 -5.59 -0.26
N SER A 190 2.73 -4.39 -0.86
CA SER A 190 3.84 -3.89 -1.68
C SER A 190 3.81 -2.38 -1.87
N SER A 191 4.98 -1.84 -2.18
CA SER A 191 5.11 -0.46 -2.64
C SER A 191 6.26 -0.33 -3.63
N GLY A 192 6.02 0.34 -4.75
CA GLY A 192 6.98 0.39 -5.83
C GLY A 192 6.94 1.66 -6.67
N VAL A 193 7.93 1.76 -7.55
CA VAL A 193 8.18 2.91 -8.45
C VAL A 193 8.49 2.42 -9.84
N GLY A 194 7.97 3.10 -10.85
CA GLY A 194 8.24 2.85 -12.25
C GLY A 194 7.08 2.15 -12.95
N TYR A 195 7.32 0.99 -13.55
CA TYR A 195 6.36 0.30 -14.40
C TYR A 195 5.03 0.00 -13.69
N ASP A 196 5.05 -0.57 -12.51
CA ASP A 196 3.91 -0.92 -11.67
C ASP A 196 3.12 0.32 -11.23
N ALA A 197 3.79 1.32 -10.67
CA ALA A 197 3.17 2.57 -10.26
C ALA A 197 2.56 3.34 -11.45
N ASN A 198 3.21 3.30 -12.62
CA ASN A 198 2.66 3.89 -13.83
C ASN A 198 1.39 3.18 -14.31
N ILE A 199 1.31 1.85 -14.16
CA ILE A 199 0.09 1.09 -14.45
C ILE A 199 -1.02 1.50 -13.48
N CYS A 200 -0.76 1.51 -12.18
CA CYS A 200 -1.75 1.89 -11.16
C CYS A 200 -2.28 3.31 -11.41
N GLU A 201 -1.40 4.26 -11.69
CA GLU A 201 -1.76 5.64 -11.99
C GLU A 201 -2.60 5.76 -13.27
N GLU A 202 -2.20 5.08 -14.36
CA GLU A 202 -2.95 5.12 -15.61
C GLU A 202 -4.31 4.43 -15.50
N VAL A 203 -4.39 3.30 -14.76
CA VAL A 203 -5.65 2.59 -14.48
C VAL A 203 -6.60 3.46 -13.65
N SER A 204 -6.08 4.19 -12.65
CA SER A 204 -6.91 5.07 -11.80
C SER A 204 -7.57 6.18 -12.59
N ARG A 205 -6.91 6.71 -13.64
CA ARG A 205 -7.43 7.73 -14.54
C ARG A 205 -8.28 7.19 -15.68
N SER A 206 -8.23 5.88 -15.92
CA SER A 206 -8.86 5.29 -17.10
C SER A 206 -10.37 5.16 -16.95
N ARG A 207 -11.12 5.80 -17.86
CA ARG A 207 -12.58 5.58 -18.01
C ARG A 207 -12.90 4.13 -18.44
N LEU A 208 -11.96 3.43 -19.07
CA LEU A 208 -12.08 2.04 -19.47
C LEU A 208 -12.30 1.10 -18.28
N LYS A 209 -11.74 1.41 -17.10
CA LYS A 209 -11.94 0.64 -15.88
C LYS A 209 -13.43 0.54 -15.53
N ALA A 210 -14.16 1.65 -15.58
CA ALA A 210 -15.59 1.67 -15.26
C ALA A 210 -16.42 0.84 -16.28
N VAL A 211 -16.06 0.89 -17.54
CA VAL A 211 -16.75 0.16 -18.62
C VAL A 211 -16.45 -1.33 -18.53
N LEU A 212 -15.18 -1.72 -18.40
CA LEU A 212 -14.78 -3.13 -18.35
C LEU A 212 -15.16 -3.81 -17.03
N ASN A 213 -15.26 -3.07 -15.94
CA ASN A 213 -15.81 -3.62 -14.68
C ASN A 213 -17.28 -4.04 -14.83
N LYS A 214 -18.10 -3.27 -15.58
CA LYS A 214 -19.49 -3.65 -15.91
C LYS A 214 -19.55 -4.95 -16.73
N MET A 215 -18.51 -5.24 -17.49
CA MET A 215 -18.40 -6.45 -18.32
C MET A 215 -17.66 -7.60 -17.61
N HIS A 216 -17.35 -7.50 -16.32
CA HIS A 216 -16.52 -8.44 -15.55
C HIS A 216 -15.11 -8.65 -16.11
N LEU A 217 -14.62 -7.73 -16.97
CA LEU A 217 -13.32 -7.77 -17.63
C LEU A 217 -12.32 -6.77 -17.02
N GLY A 218 -12.54 -6.32 -15.78
CA GLY A 218 -11.72 -5.31 -15.12
C GLY A 218 -10.22 -5.65 -15.07
N LYS A 219 -9.85 -6.93 -15.01
CA LYS A 219 -8.43 -7.37 -15.04
C LYS A 219 -7.77 -7.11 -16.40
N LEU A 220 -8.53 -7.11 -17.49
CA LEU A 220 -7.99 -6.89 -18.84
C LEU A 220 -7.41 -5.48 -19.02
N VAL A 221 -7.93 -4.48 -18.30
CA VAL A 221 -7.39 -3.11 -18.31
C VAL A 221 -5.94 -3.09 -17.86
N TYR A 222 -5.62 -3.81 -16.77
CA TYR A 222 -4.26 -3.87 -16.25
C TYR A 222 -3.30 -4.52 -17.23
N VAL A 223 -3.74 -5.59 -17.92
CA VAL A 223 -2.92 -6.27 -18.95
C VAL A 223 -2.67 -5.34 -20.14
N LEU A 224 -3.69 -4.67 -20.66
CA LEU A 224 -3.57 -3.77 -21.80
C LEU A 224 -2.67 -2.58 -21.48
N ILE A 225 -2.87 -1.95 -20.32
CA ILE A 225 -2.03 -0.84 -19.86
C ILE A 225 -0.60 -1.34 -19.58
N GLY A 226 -0.43 -2.52 -18.99
CA GLY A 226 0.87 -3.13 -18.75
C GLY A 226 1.66 -3.33 -20.04
N VAL A 227 1.04 -3.91 -21.06
CA VAL A 227 1.66 -4.06 -22.39
C VAL A 227 2.01 -2.69 -23.00
N LYS A 228 1.11 -1.71 -22.94
CA LYS A 228 1.37 -0.33 -23.39
C LYS A 228 2.58 0.28 -22.67
N GLN A 229 2.69 0.14 -21.36
CA GLN A 229 3.82 0.65 -20.58
C GLN A 229 5.15 -0.03 -20.95
N ILE A 230 5.14 -1.32 -21.30
CA ILE A 230 6.33 -2.01 -21.82
C ILE A 230 6.77 -1.40 -23.16
N PHE A 231 5.85 -1.13 -24.07
CA PHE A 231 6.18 -0.47 -25.34
C PHE A 231 6.66 0.97 -25.14
N ALA A 232 6.08 1.70 -24.19
CA ALA A 232 6.57 3.04 -23.82
C ALA A 232 7.98 3.00 -23.23
N LYS A 233 8.32 1.93 -22.51
CA LYS A 233 9.62 1.68 -21.84
C LYS A 233 10.21 2.95 -21.25
N LYS A 234 9.50 3.58 -20.34
CA LYS A 234 10.01 4.73 -19.59
C LYS A 234 10.98 4.24 -18.53
N THR A 235 12.24 4.59 -18.67
CA THR A 235 13.29 4.32 -17.67
C THR A 235 13.79 5.61 -17.07
N VAL A 236 14.35 5.54 -15.86
CA VAL A 236 14.91 6.68 -15.15
C VAL A 236 16.29 6.32 -14.60
N ARG A 237 17.20 7.29 -14.54
CA ARG A 237 18.44 7.13 -13.79
C ARG A 237 18.14 7.26 -12.30
N ALA A 238 18.72 6.34 -11.52
CA ALA A 238 18.47 6.27 -10.08
C ALA A 238 19.70 5.79 -9.30
N LYS A 239 19.66 6.04 -8.01
CA LYS A 239 20.56 5.44 -7.01
C LYS A 239 19.69 4.67 -6.02
N LEU A 240 19.99 3.41 -5.83
CA LEU A 240 19.31 2.54 -4.87
C LEU A 240 20.26 2.16 -3.74
N TYR A 241 19.79 2.32 -2.53
CA TYR A 241 20.48 1.98 -1.29
C TYR A 241 19.64 0.91 -0.58
N LEU A 242 20.26 -0.18 -0.18
CA LEU A 242 19.65 -1.29 0.57
C LEU A 242 20.44 -1.49 1.86
N ASP A 243 19.84 -1.19 3.01
CA ASP A 243 20.52 -1.18 4.30
C ASP A 243 21.89 -0.46 4.23
N ASP A 244 22.96 -1.09 4.72
CA ASP A 244 24.34 -0.57 4.70
C ASP A 244 25.13 -1.05 3.47
N ALA A 245 24.48 -1.68 2.48
CA ALA A 245 25.16 -2.16 1.28
C ALA A 245 25.66 -1.01 0.39
N PRO A 246 26.70 -1.25 -0.45
CA PRO A 246 27.16 -0.24 -1.39
C PRO A 246 26.06 0.24 -2.32
N VAL A 247 26.07 1.55 -2.63
CA VAL A 247 25.08 2.17 -3.51
C VAL A 247 25.05 1.52 -4.90
N MET A 248 23.87 1.12 -5.35
CA MET A 248 23.64 0.65 -6.70
C MET A 248 23.28 1.84 -7.61
N LYS A 249 24.14 2.13 -8.60
CA LYS A 249 23.87 3.11 -9.66
C LYS A 249 23.05 2.41 -10.76
N LEU A 250 21.89 2.93 -11.05
CA LEU A 250 20.92 2.37 -12.00
C LEU A 250 20.74 3.34 -13.17
N PRO A 251 21.45 3.18 -14.28
CA PRO A 251 21.34 4.08 -15.44
C PRO A 251 19.97 3.95 -16.14
N GLU A 252 19.35 2.78 -16.10
CA GLU A 252 18.08 2.47 -16.73
C GLU A 252 17.18 1.67 -15.79
N LEU A 253 16.71 2.29 -14.71
CA LEU A 253 15.72 1.69 -13.84
C LEU A 253 14.38 1.63 -14.57
N PHE A 254 13.81 0.43 -14.76
CA PHE A 254 12.49 0.22 -15.31
C PHE A 254 11.44 0.17 -14.21
N PHE A 255 11.66 -0.63 -13.16
CA PHE A 255 10.89 -0.57 -11.94
C PHE A 255 11.63 -1.19 -10.74
N VAL A 256 11.24 -0.78 -9.55
CA VAL A 256 11.63 -1.38 -8.28
C VAL A 256 10.44 -1.41 -7.35
N VAL A 257 10.22 -2.55 -6.70
CA VAL A 257 9.14 -2.75 -5.72
C VAL A 257 9.69 -3.42 -4.47
N GLY A 258 9.32 -2.89 -3.30
CA GLY A 258 9.52 -3.53 -2.01
C GLY A 258 8.24 -4.26 -1.60
N MET A 259 8.34 -5.52 -1.25
CA MET A 259 7.23 -6.41 -1.00
C MET A 259 7.35 -7.06 0.37
N ASN A 260 6.24 -7.15 1.11
CA ASN A 260 6.11 -8.04 2.27
C ASN A 260 5.56 -9.40 1.85
N HIS A 261 4.84 -9.47 0.73
CA HIS A 261 4.17 -10.67 0.24
C HIS A 261 4.64 -11.06 -1.16
N MET A 262 4.40 -12.32 -1.55
CA MET A 262 4.81 -12.85 -2.85
C MET A 262 4.08 -12.21 -4.02
N TYR A 263 2.76 -12.02 -3.89
CA TYR A 263 1.86 -11.63 -4.99
C TYR A 263 1.44 -10.17 -4.91
N GLU A 264 1.39 -9.54 -6.08
CA GLU A 264 0.87 -8.21 -6.31
C GLU A 264 0.15 -8.14 -7.66
N GLY A 265 -0.66 -7.09 -7.89
CA GLY A 265 -1.25 -6.78 -9.19
C GLY A 265 -2.22 -7.85 -9.73
N GLY A 266 -2.93 -8.54 -8.84
CA GLY A 266 -3.89 -9.59 -9.19
C GLY A 266 -3.26 -10.98 -9.30
N GLY A 267 -2.15 -11.23 -8.61
CA GLY A 267 -1.51 -12.53 -8.47
C GLY A 267 -0.21 -12.70 -9.24
N ILE A 268 0.51 -11.64 -9.52
CA ILE A 268 1.84 -11.68 -10.14
C ILE A 268 2.90 -11.93 -9.06
N PRO A 269 3.64 -13.05 -9.08
CA PRO A 269 4.62 -13.38 -8.04
C PRO A 269 5.98 -12.71 -8.32
N PHE A 270 6.10 -11.40 -8.08
CA PHE A 270 7.36 -10.67 -8.28
C PHE A 270 8.47 -11.12 -7.33
N CYS A 271 8.13 -11.44 -6.08
CA CYS A 271 9.06 -11.95 -5.09
C CYS A 271 8.61 -13.33 -4.59
N PRO A 272 8.93 -14.43 -5.33
CA PRO A 272 8.40 -15.76 -5.04
C PRO A 272 8.74 -16.32 -3.66
N ASN A 273 9.78 -15.79 -3.02
CA ASN A 273 10.30 -16.21 -1.73
C ASN A 273 10.02 -15.20 -0.61
N ALA A 274 9.13 -14.22 -0.84
CA ALA A 274 8.79 -13.24 0.17
C ALA A 274 8.10 -13.93 1.36
N ASP A 275 8.58 -13.56 2.57
CA ASP A 275 8.05 -14.04 3.84
C ASP A 275 7.50 -12.85 4.62
N PRO A 276 6.18 -12.77 4.83
CA PRO A 276 5.55 -11.64 5.52
C PRO A 276 5.79 -11.62 7.03
N THR A 277 6.70 -12.46 7.56
CA THR A 277 6.91 -12.59 9.00
C THR A 277 8.36 -12.39 9.44
N ASP A 278 9.31 -12.19 8.49
CA ASP A 278 10.75 -12.18 8.78
C ASP A 278 11.35 -10.79 9.12
N GLY A 279 10.51 -9.74 9.11
CA GLY A 279 10.92 -8.37 9.43
C GLY A 279 11.72 -7.70 8.31
N ARG A 280 11.58 -8.14 7.06
CA ARG A 280 12.32 -7.63 5.90
C ARG A 280 11.40 -7.35 4.74
N LEU A 281 11.87 -6.51 3.83
CA LEU A 281 11.27 -6.28 2.52
C LEU A 281 12.01 -7.14 1.50
N ASP A 282 11.27 -7.86 0.68
CA ASP A 282 11.77 -8.48 -0.54
C ASP A 282 11.68 -7.48 -1.68
N VAL A 283 12.80 -7.20 -2.35
CA VAL A 283 12.91 -6.15 -3.36
C VAL A 283 13.08 -6.77 -4.74
N CYS A 284 12.11 -6.58 -5.63
CA CYS A 284 12.28 -6.92 -7.05
C CYS A 284 12.74 -5.68 -7.82
N LEU A 285 13.90 -5.80 -8.48
CA LEU A 285 14.52 -4.74 -9.26
C LEU A 285 14.64 -5.17 -10.72
N VAL A 286 14.14 -4.34 -11.65
CA VAL A 286 14.26 -4.55 -13.11
C VAL A 286 14.95 -3.36 -13.75
N LYS A 287 16.07 -3.62 -14.43
CA LYS A 287 16.93 -2.60 -15.07
C LYS A 287 17.47 -3.07 -16.42
N GLY A 288 17.68 -2.12 -17.36
CA GLY A 288 18.45 -2.35 -18.58
C GLY A 288 17.86 -3.36 -19.59
N MET A 289 16.59 -3.79 -19.43
CA MET A 289 15.98 -4.79 -20.31
C MET A 289 15.48 -4.23 -21.64
N SER A 290 15.61 -4.97 -22.73
CA SER A 290 14.92 -4.66 -23.99
C SER A 290 13.40 -4.94 -23.88
N ARG A 291 12.59 -4.30 -24.76
CA ARG A 291 11.13 -4.49 -24.78
C ARG A 291 10.73 -5.95 -24.97
N LEU A 292 11.42 -6.68 -25.84
CA LEU A 292 11.15 -8.10 -26.10
C LEU A 292 11.44 -8.96 -24.86
N LYS A 293 12.55 -8.72 -24.17
CA LYS A 293 12.85 -9.39 -22.90
C LYS A 293 11.81 -9.08 -21.82
N LEU A 294 11.33 -7.82 -21.73
CA LEU A 294 10.28 -7.44 -20.79
C LEU A 294 8.96 -8.18 -21.06
N LEU A 295 8.54 -8.29 -22.32
CA LEU A 295 7.35 -9.06 -22.70
C LEU A 295 7.50 -10.54 -22.30
N LEU A 296 8.66 -11.13 -22.57
CA LEU A 296 8.94 -12.52 -22.19
C LEU A 296 8.99 -12.68 -20.67
N ALA A 297 9.58 -11.72 -19.95
CA ALA A 297 9.64 -11.74 -18.48
C ALA A 297 8.24 -11.70 -17.86
N VAL A 298 7.31 -10.88 -18.40
CA VAL A 298 5.91 -10.81 -17.94
C VAL A 298 5.18 -12.15 -18.18
N MET A 299 5.48 -12.87 -19.24
CA MET A 299 4.93 -14.22 -19.43
C MET A 299 5.52 -15.22 -18.43
N LEU A 300 6.83 -15.14 -18.20
CA LEU A 300 7.56 -16.08 -17.33
C LEU A 300 7.36 -15.81 -15.84
N VAL A 301 6.93 -14.60 -15.45
CA VAL A 301 6.71 -14.26 -14.02
C VAL A 301 5.64 -15.15 -13.39
N TYR A 302 4.58 -15.50 -14.10
CA TYR A 302 3.53 -16.38 -13.60
C TYR A 302 4.04 -17.80 -13.29
N PHE A 303 5.13 -18.22 -13.94
CA PHE A 303 5.84 -19.48 -13.67
C PHE A 303 7.00 -19.30 -12.68
N LYS A 304 7.15 -18.10 -12.06
CA LYS A 304 8.25 -17.75 -11.15
C LYS A 304 9.64 -17.85 -11.83
N LYS A 305 9.69 -17.79 -13.17
CA LYS A 305 10.91 -17.94 -13.99
C LYS A 305 11.48 -16.62 -14.49
N HIS A 306 10.90 -15.48 -14.13
CA HIS A 306 11.41 -14.14 -14.49
C HIS A 306 12.81 -13.86 -13.93
N LEU A 307 13.18 -14.48 -12.81
CA LEU A 307 14.51 -14.36 -12.19
C LEU A 307 15.63 -15.06 -13.00
N LEU A 308 15.31 -15.77 -14.08
CA LEU A 308 16.32 -16.29 -15.03
C LEU A 308 16.99 -15.16 -15.84
N PHE A 309 16.36 -13.99 -15.94
CA PHE A 309 16.98 -12.82 -16.58
C PHE A 309 17.93 -12.13 -15.62
N LYS A 310 19.18 -11.91 -16.05
CA LYS A 310 20.21 -11.19 -15.27
C LYS A 310 19.84 -9.74 -14.95
N ASP A 311 18.93 -9.19 -15.75
CA ASP A 311 18.44 -7.81 -15.62
C ASP A 311 17.32 -7.68 -14.56
N ILE A 312 16.84 -8.82 -14.02
CA ILE A 312 15.86 -8.90 -12.93
C ILE A 312 16.55 -9.52 -11.72
N THR A 313 16.54 -8.80 -10.60
CA THR A 313 17.20 -9.28 -9.37
C THR A 313 16.29 -9.09 -8.17
N ASN A 314 16.29 -10.07 -7.27
CA ASN A 314 15.65 -9.96 -5.98
C ASN A 314 16.69 -9.74 -4.89
N HIS A 315 16.38 -8.84 -3.96
CA HIS A 315 17.19 -8.50 -2.81
C HIS A 315 16.32 -8.54 -1.56
N ARG A 316 16.96 -8.59 -0.40
CA ARG A 316 16.29 -8.45 0.90
C ARG A 316 16.92 -7.34 1.71
N CYS A 317 16.10 -6.52 2.37
CA CYS A 317 16.58 -5.44 3.23
C CYS A 317 15.54 -5.11 4.31
N LYS A 318 15.97 -4.41 5.37
CA LYS A 318 15.06 -3.76 6.31
C LYS A 318 14.67 -2.38 5.84
N LYS A 319 15.58 -1.72 5.12
CA LYS A 319 15.40 -0.36 4.63
C LYS A 319 15.90 -0.21 3.22
N MET A 320 15.09 0.38 2.37
CA MET A 320 15.42 0.73 1.00
C MET A 320 15.24 2.23 0.79
N ARG A 321 16.20 2.89 0.12
CA ARG A 321 16.11 4.29 -0.28
C ARG A 321 16.38 4.40 -1.78
N LEU A 322 15.48 5.04 -2.50
CA LEU A 322 15.63 5.33 -3.93
C LEU A 322 15.71 6.84 -4.15
N VAL A 323 16.68 7.26 -4.97
CA VAL A 323 16.80 8.65 -5.43
C VAL A 323 16.80 8.61 -6.96
N THR A 324 15.83 9.26 -7.59
CA THR A 324 15.65 9.32 -9.05
C THR A 324 15.99 10.69 -9.61
N GLU A 325 16.49 10.73 -10.85
CA GLU A 325 16.85 11.98 -11.54
C GLU A 325 15.60 12.84 -11.81
N THR A 326 14.48 12.20 -12.14
CA THR A 326 13.19 12.88 -12.38
C THR A 326 12.11 12.32 -11.45
N PRO A 327 11.11 13.14 -11.03
CA PRO A 327 10.04 12.65 -10.17
C PRO A 327 9.30 11.46 -10.77
N GLN A 328 9.07 10.42 -9.96
CA GLN A 328 8.37 9.20 -10.36
C GLN A 328 7.11 9.02 -9.50
N TRP A 329 6.07 8.40 -10.08
CA TRP A 329 4.95 7.91 -9.32
C TRP A 329 5.38 6.78 -8.40
N ILE A 330 4.86 6.80 -7.18
CA ILE A 330 4.96 5.69 -6.23
C ILE A 330 3.58 5.13 -5.98
N HIS A 331 3.45 3.81 -5.90
CA HIS A 331 2.26 3.16 -5.38
C HIS A 331 2.51 2.55 -4.00
N MET A 332 1.44 2.39 -3.22
CA MET A 332 1.37 1.66 -1.96
C MET A 332 0.08 0.86 -1.99
N ASP A 333 0.18 -0.47 -2.00
CA ASP A 333 -0.94 -1.41 -2.18
C ASP A 333 -1.88 -1.02 -3.35
N GLY A 334 -1.30 -0.52 -4.46
CA GLY A 334 -2.02 -0.14 -5.67
C GLY A 334 -2.51 1.31 -5.74
N GLU A 335 -2.38 2.10 -4.67
CA GLU A 335 -2.70 3.53 -4.69
C GLU A 335 -1.47 4.39 -5.02
N THR A 336 -1.63 5.43 -5.86
CA THR A 336 -0.55 6.29 -6.36
C THR A 336 -0.73 7.75 -5.94
N PRO A 337 -0.57 8.08 -4.64
CA PRO A 337 -0.88 9.43 -4.14
C PRO A 337 0.20 10.47 -4.46
N TYR A 338 1.46 10.05 -4.70
CA TYR A 338 2.59 10.96 -4.80
C TYR A 338 3.45 10.72 -6.04
N LYS A 339 4.04 11.83 -6.53
CA LYS A 339 5.07 11.83 -7.56
C LYS A 339 6.30 12.54 -7.02
N VAL A 340 7.38 11.79 -6.72
CA VAL A 340 8.51 12.24 -5.93
C VAL A 340 9.85 11.76 -6.50
N ARG A 341 10.95 12.37 -6.05
CA ARG A 341 12.33 11.99 -6.44
C ARG A 341 13.02 11.10 -5.41
N GLU A 342 12.68 11.27 -4.14
CA GLU A 342 13.31 10.54 -3.05
C GLU A 342 12.25 9.79 -2.26
N ILE A 343 12.49 8.51 -2.05
CA ILE A 343 11.57 7.61 -1.37
C ILE A 343 12.37 6.71 -0.45
N ILE A 344 11.87 6.52 0.75
CA ILE A 344 12.41 5.59 1.73
C ILE A 344 11.32 4.58 2.09
N TRP A 345 11.62 3.31 1.96
CA TRP A 345 10.80 2.19 2.45
C TRP A 345 11.49 1.55 3.64
N GLU A 346 10.73 1.17 4.62
CA GLU A 346 11.23 0.51 5.82
C GLU A 346 10.25 -0.58 6.26
N SER A 347 10.75 -1.79 6.57
CA SER A 347 9.98 -2.79 7.32
C SER A 347 9.79 -2.25 8.73
N LYS A 348 8.54 -1.89 9.10
CA LYS A 348 8.30 -0.98 10.24
C LYS A 348 7.87 -1.67 11.51
N GLY A 349 7.09 -2.71 11.40
CA GLY A 349 6.54 -3.38 12.57
C GLY A 349 5.67 -4.56 12.19
N LYS A 350 4.90 -5.03 13.15
CA LYS A 350 4.01 -6.19 13.02
C LYS A 350 2.55 -5.79 13.18
N LEU A 351 1.71 -6.38 12.34
CA LEU A 351 0.25 -6.36 12.45
C LEU A 351 -0.18 -7.69 13.05
N ARG A 352 -0.94 -7.69 14.14
CA ARG A 352 -1.57 -8.89 14.70
C ARG A 352 -2.76 -9.27 13.82
N PHE A 353 -2.54 -10.23 12.93
CA PHE A 353 -3.55 -10.70 12.00
C PHE A 353 -4.15 -12.02 12.49
N VAL A 354 -5.49 -12.13 12.42
CA VAL A 354 -6.22 -13.34 12.84
C VAL A 354 -6.95 -13.92 11.64
N ARG A 355 -6.66 -15.17 11.31
CA ARG A 355 -7.31 -15.92 10.24
C ARG A 355 -8.01 -17.18 10.74
#